data_dff238a43c7942644a0104769a1448f6
#
_entry.id   dff238a43c7942644a0104769a1448f6
#
_cell.length_a   1.000
_cell.length_b   1.000
_cell.length_c   1.000
_cell.angle_alpha   90.00
_cell.angle_beta   90.00
_cell.angle_gamma   90.00
#
_symmetry.space_group_name_H-M   'P 1'
#
loop_
_entity.id
_entity.type
_entity.pdbx_description
1 polymer ?
#
loop_
_entity_poly.entity_id
_entity_poly.type
_entity_poly.pdbx_seq_one_letter_code
_entity_poly.pdbx_strand_id
1 'polypeptide(L)'
;MAAVVLMMAACSSEDIMTQQEPAKQGGLVHFTATLAAPTDGVMRTAYTEVTSGTDAGTIKVAWEVGDEILVMNLIDSKKRGTVTVKTVNSDGSATVEGVSSDFGNNGDNVGLAYPSEMDFWKKNNLKQDGTLSYISDNMDVRVGFGTLKVDGEEVTLKSDVNMQSGIAIWKLTLQNNDATPAALSASQVSIKVGDEIEASTTTLTTATSTVYLALQPFDGKDITINAITADGYHTYSKTGVTLEAGKYYQSTVQLAQTHEINIADLCNDYTAQNGDILSGKLNKEVSISIADGATVTLDGVDINGNGGWNKGDYAGLTPLGDATIILKDGSENIVKGFKKYYPGIFAADGKKLTIQGTGKLEASSNGEGAGIGGGRSISCGDIEIQSGTITATGGAGGAGIGSGYAFGGGYTVSISICGDITITGGTIEATGGNGAAGIGSGYRGNSDGITSCSGITITDGVTSVTATKGDGAPNSIGAGADASCGTVTIGGTVYWDGSDYQNGGDTYLPTSPLVYPAVP
;
A
#
# COMPACT_ATOMS: atom_id res chain seq x y z
N MET A 1 -27.08 0.63 -14.63
CA MET A 1 -26.38 0.09 -13.43
C MET A 1 -26.88 -1.30 -12.99
N ALA A 2 -28.15 -1.54 -12.74
CA ALA A 2 -28.63 -2.86 -12.32
C ALA A 2 -28.26 -4.02 -13.29
N ALA A 3 -28.24 -3.80 -14.60
CA ALA A 3 -27.92 -4.82 -15.58
C ALA A 3 -26.41 -5.18 -15.63
N VAL A 4 -25.51 -4.22 -15.40
CA VAL A 4 -24.05 -4.45 -15.31
C VAL A 4 -23.74 -5.27 -14.06
N VAL A 5 -24.36 -4.93 -12.94
CA VAL A 5 -24.25 -5.66 -11.67
C VAL A 5 -24.81 -7.08 -11.79
N LEU A 6 -25.90 -7.26 -12.56
CA LEU A 6 -26.49 -8.58 -12.76
C LEU A 6 -25.61 -9.50 -13.61
N MET A 7 -24.93 -8.99 -14.64
CA MET A 7 -23.95 -9.77 -15.42
C MET A 7 -22.73 -10.15 -14.58
N MET A 8 -22.23 -9.24 -13.76
CA MET A 8 -21.09 -9.51 -12.86
C MET A 8 -21.45 -10.49 -11.74
N ALA A 9 -22.66 -10.43 -11.19
CA ALA A 9 -23.13 -11.34 -10.15
C ALA A 9 -23.34 -12.78 -10.70
N ALA A 10 -23.75 -12.94 -11.95
CA ALA A 10 -23.92 -14.25 -12.58
C ALA A 10 -22.60 -15.00 -12.85
N CYS A 11 -21.48 -14.28 -12.88
CA CYS A 11 -20.14 -14.84 -13.13
C CYS A 11 -19.30 -15.05 -11.86
N SER A 12 -19.79 -14.70 -10.66
CA SER A 12 -19.04 -14.78 -9.40
C SER A 12 -19.18 -16.11 -8.64
N SER A 13 -19.90 -17.09 -9.16
CA SER A 13 -19.98 -18.41 -8.50
C SER A 13 -18.76 -19.27 -8.86
N GLU A 14 -18.02 -19.73 -7.84
CA GLU A 14 -16.83 -20.57 -7.96
C GLU A 14 -17.06 -21.94 -8.62
N ASP A 15 -18.30 -22.28 -8.96
CA ASP A 15 -18.72 -23.55 -9.57
C ASP A 15 -18.44 -23.68 -11.08
N ILE A 16 -17.82 -22.69 -11.73
CA ILE A 16 -17.64 -22.67 -13.19
C ILE A 16 -16.44 -23.49 -13.68
N MET A 17 -15.56 -23.95 -12.78
CA MET A 17 -14.30 -24.60 -13.19
C MET A 17 -14.26 -26.11 -13.09
N THR A 18 -15.30 -26.80 -12.68
CA THR A 18 -15.29 -28.27 -12.57
C THR A 18 -16.62 -28.91 -12.97
N GLN A 19 -16.89 -29.01 -14.27
CA GLN A 19 -17.53 -30.17 -14.91
C GLN A 19 -17.69 -29.89 -16.40
N GLN A 20 -16.78 -30.40 -17.20
CA GLN A 20 -17.00 -30.62 -18.62
C GLN A 20 -18.01 -31.76 -18.77
N GLU A 21 -19.29 -31.46 -18.95
CA GLU A 21 -20.22 -32.46 -19.48
C GLU A 21 -19.79 -32.82 -20.91
N PRO A 22 -19.92 -34.10 -21.31
CA PRO A 22 -19.55 -34.50 -22.65
C PRO A 22 -20.36 -33.73 -23.68
N ALA A 23 -19.64 -33.06 -24.61
CA ALA A 23 -20.18 -32.29 -25.68
C ALA A 23 -21.24 -33.10 -26.45
N LYS A 24 -22.46 -32.58 -26.60
CA LYS A 24 -23.34 -32.97 -27.65
C LYS A 24 -22.59 -32.81 -28.97
N GLN A 25 -22.56 -33.80 -29.84
CA GLN A 25 -22.10 -33.71 -31.22
C GLN A 25 -23.08 -32.76 -31.98
N GLY A 26 -22.95 -31.47 -31.77
CA GLY A 26 -23.59 -30.40 -32.54
C GLY A 26 -22.48 -29.59 -33.19
N GLY A 27 -22.61 -29.25 -34.46
CA GLY A 27 -21.68 -28.39 -35.18
C GLY A 27 -21.48 -27.04 -34.44
N LEU A 28 -20.37 -26.35 -34.71
CA LEU A 28 -20.14 -24.99 -34.21
C LEU A 28 -21.17 -24.06 -34.89
N VAL A 29 -21.79 -23.20 -34.11
CA VAL A 29 -22.67 -22.12 -34.63
C VAL A 29 -21.86 -20.86 -34.89
N HIS A 30 -22.13 -20.17 -35.98
CA HIS A 30 -21.47 -18.95 -36.40
C HIS A 30 -22.28 -17.73 -35.95
N PHE A 31 -21.66 -16.87 -35.16
CA PHE A 31 -22.26 -15.61 -34.72
C PHE A 31 -21.72 -14.44 -35.53
N THR A 32 -22.63 -13.62 -36.07
CA THR A 32 -22.30 -12.36 -36.73
C THR A 32 -23.23 -11.27 -36.25
N ALA A 33 -22.73 -10.10 -35.91
CA ALA A 33 -23.52 -8.96 -35.51
C ALA A 33 -22.84 -7.63 -35.86
N THR A 34 -23.64 -6.57 -35.87
CA THR A 34 -23.13 -5.20 -35.95
C THR A 34 -23.21 -4.54 -34.59
N LEU A 35 -22.12 -3.96 -34.14
CA LEU A 35 -22.08 -3.05 -33.02
C LEU A 35 -22.24 -1.63 -33.55
N ALA A 36 -23.15 -0.86 -32.95
CA ALA A 36 -23.30 0.53 -33.30
C ALA A 36 -22.02 1.32 -33.00
N ALA A 37 -21.82 2.42 -33.72
CA ALA A 37 -20.79 3.38 -33.37
C ALA A 37 -21.01 3.85 -31.94
N PRO A 38 -19.94 3.97 -31.13
CA PRO A 38 -20.07 4.43 -29.77
C PRO A 38 -20.60 5.86 -29.70
N THR A 39 -21.63 6.08 -28.91
CA THR A 39 -22.29 7.40 -28.75
C THR A 39 -21.88 8.10 -27.46
N ASP A 40 -21.36 7.33 -26.50
CA ASP A 40 -20.79 7.83 -25.26
C ASP A 40 -19.27 7.98 -25.45
N GLY A 41 -18.74 9.17 -25.35
CA GLY A 41 -17.39 9.58 -25.70
C GLY A 41 -16.19 8.80 -25.12
N VAL A 42 -16.27 7.45 -24.97
CA VAL A 42 -15.21 6.64 -24.32
C VAL A 42 -15.11 5.23 -24.91
N MET A 43 -14.12 4.94 -25.78
CA MET A 43 -13.75 3.58 -26.25
C MET A 43 -12.32 3.44 -26.80
N ARG A 44 -11.87 2.17 -26.92
CA ARG A 44 -10.51 1.75 -27.23
C ARG A 44 -10.10 2.05 -28.67
N THR A 45 -9.06 2.65 -28.84
CA THR A 45 -7.87 2.89 -29.61
C THR A 45 -7.43 4.31 -29.39
N ALA A 46 -6.37 4.52 -28.65
CA ALA A 46 -5.83 5.85 -28.35
C ALA A 46 -6.96 6.86 -28.06
N TYR A 47 -7.47 6.85 -26.84
CA TYR A 47 -8.29 7.95 -26.35
C TYR A 47 -7.61 9.25 -26.73
N THR A 48 -8.15 9.94 -27.69
CA THR A 48 -7.60 11.22 -28.13
C THR A 48 -8.49 12.32 -27.64
N GLU A 49 -7.97 13.14 -26.74
CA GLU A 49 -8.65 14.36 -26.36
C GLU A 49 -8.72 15.30 -27.56
N VAL A 50 -9.93 15.75 -27.90
CA VAL A 50 -10.13 16.76 -28.94
C VAL A 50 -9.82 18.12 -28.34
N THR A 51 -8.69 18.69 -28.72
CA THR A 51 -8.21 19.97 -28.16
C THR A 51 -8.66 21.21 -28.92
N SER A 52 -9.30 21.03 -30.10
CA SER A 52 -9.74 22.14 -30.94
C SER A 52 -11.00 21.78 -31.75
N GLY A 53 -11.75 22.79 -32.21
CA GLY A 53 -12.98 22.64 -32.97
C GLY A 53 -14.24 22.58 -32.12
N THR A 54 -15.37 22.22 -32.72
CA THR A 54 -16.69 22.17 -32.05
C THR A 54 -16.78 21.10 -30.97
N ASP A 55 -15.94 20.05 -31.07
CA ASP A 55 -15.90 18.92 -30.15
C ASP A 55 -14.77 19.05 -29.13
N ALA A 56 -14.14 20.22 -29.03
CA ALA A 56 -13.05 20.45 -28.06
C ALA A 56 -13.51 20.12 -26.62
N GLY A 57 -12.68 19.40 -25.90
CA GLY A 57 -12.99 18.94 -24.53
C GLY A 57 -13.78 17.62 -24.49
N THR A 58 -13.86 16.91 -25.61
CA THR A 58 -14.41 15.53 -25.68
C THR A 58 -13.28 14.53 -25.91
N ILE A 59 -13.59 13.25 -25.72
CA ILE A 59 -12.71 12.14 -26.09
C ILE A 59 -13.33 11.43 -27.30
N LYS A 60 -12.54 11.27 -28.37
CA LYS A 60 -12.94 10.45 -29.52
C LYS A 60 -12.60 8.99 -29.29
N VAL A 61 -13.43 8.13 -29.85
CA VAL A 61 -13.52 6.72 -29.55
C VAL A 61 -13.84 5.91 -30.79
N ALA A 62 -13.21 4.75 -30.98
CA ALA A 62 -13.50 3.83 -32.08
C ALA A 62 -13.27 2.36 -31.69
N TRP A 63 -13.96 1.40 -32.33
CA TRP A 63 -13.63 -0.01 -32.28
C TRP A 63 -12.30 -0.30 -32.99
N GLU A 64 -11.57 -1.35 -32.54
CA GLU A 64 -10.41 -1.87 -33.25
C GLU A 64 -10.64 -3.28 -33.77
N VAL A 65 -10.07 -3.55 -34.94
CA VAL A 65 -10.01 -4.93 -35.43
C VAL A 65 -9.19 -5.78 -34.49
N GLY A 66 -9.79 -6.87 -34.00
CA GLY A 66 -9.20 -7.73 -32.99
C GLY A 66 -9.79 -7.57 -31.59
N ASP A 67 -10.60 -6.54 -31.32
CA ASP A 67 -11.31 -6.42 -30.05
C ASP A 67 -12.18 -7.66 -29.81
N GLU A 68 -12.07 -8.23 -28.61
CA GLU A 68 -12.80 -9.43 -28.22
C GLU A 68 -13.95 -9.10 -27.27
N ILE A 69 -15.15 -9.59 -27.62
CA ILE A 69 -16.37 -9.35 -26.88
C ILE A 69 -16.97 -10.68 -26.45
N LEU A 70 -17.30 -10.82 -25.18
CA LEU A 70 -18.07 -11.94 -24.67
C LEU A 70 -19.54 -11.76 -25.03
N VAL A 71 -20.14 -12.77 -25.66
CA VAL A 71 -21.60 -12.88 -25.84
C VAL A 71 -22.11 -13.96 -24.93
N MET A 72 -23.06 -13.66 -24.05
CA MET A 72 -23.60 -14.57 -23.05
C MET A 72 -25.12 -14.52 -23.01
N ASN A 73 -25.75 -15.69 -23.02
CA ASN A 73 -27.19 -15.79 -22.84
C ASN A 73 -27.59 -15.39 -21.41
N LEU A 74 -28.61 -14.53 -21.28
CA LEU A 74 -29.01 -13.98 -19.98
C LEU A 74 -29.85 -14.97 -19.14
N ILE A 75 -30.35 -16.05 -19.75
CA ILE A 75 -31.15 -17.08 -19.09
C ILE A 75 -30.25 -18.26 -18.70
N ASP A 76 -29.30 -18.62 -19.57
CA ASP A 76 -28.36 -19.73 -19.35
C ASP A 76 -26.92 -19.27 -19.65
N SER A 77 -26.19 -18.89 -18.62
CA SER A 77 -24.82 -18.38 -18.72
C SER A 77 -23.80 -19.37 -19.28
N LYS A 78 -24.14 -20.68 -19.37
CA LYS A 78 -23.32 -21.71 -20.04
C LYS A 78 -23.34 -21.53 -21.56
N LYS A 79 -24.39 -20.95 -22.12
CA LYS A 79 -24.53 -20.63 -23.54
C LYS A 79 -23.86 -19.30 -23.84
N ARG A 80 -22.60 -19.36 -24.24
CA ARG A 80 -21.74 -18.18 -24.45
C ARG A 80 -20.62 -18.45 -25.43
N GLY A 81 -20.03 -17.38 -25.95
CA GLY A 81 -18.85 -17.44 -26.81
C GLY A 81 -18.17 -16.09 -26.92
N THR A 82 -16.92 -16.08 -27.35
CA THR A 82 -16.19 -14.86 -27.66
C THR A 82 -16.33 -14.55 -29.16
N VAL A 83 -16.65 -13.31 -29.47
CA VAL A 83 -16.67 -12.78 -30.82
C VAL A 83 -15.61 -11.69 -30.96
N THR A 84 -15.07 -11.53 -32.19
CA THR A 84 -13.96 -10.61 -32.45
C THR A 84 -14.43 -9.57 -33.46
N VAL A 85 -14.02 -8.32 -33.28
CA VAL A 85 -14.21 -7.26 -34.29
C VAL A 85 -13.40 -7.59 -35.53
N LYS A 86 -14.06 -7.75 -36.65
CA LYS A 86 -13.47 -8.07 -37.97
C LYS A 86 -13.27 -6.85 -38.85
N THR A 87 -14.24 -5.95 -38.83
CA THR A 87 -14.21 -4.71 -39.61
C THR A 87 -14.75 -3.55 -38.81
N VAL A 88 -14.16 -2.38 -39.00
CA VAL A 88 -14.66 -1.11 -38.48
C VAL A 88 -15.08 -0.28 -39.69
N ASN A 89 -16.34 0.15 -39.71
CA ASN A 89 -16.94 0.90 -40.81
C ASN A 89 -16.61 2.39 -40.73
N SER A 90 -16.81 3.12 -41.81
CA SER A 90 -16.50 4.55 -41.86
C SER A 90 -17.43 5.41 -40.98
N ASP A 91 -18.57 4.88 -40.56
CA ASP A 91 -19.49 5.49 -39.58
C ASP A 91 -19.13 5.17 -38.12
N GLY A 92 -18.06 4.41 -37.89
CA GLY A 92 -17.63 3.98 -36.56
C GLY A 92 -18.33 2.73 -36.03
N SER A 93 -19.27 2.17 -36.73
CA SER A 93 -19.85 0.86 -36.40
C SER A 93 -18.86 -0.26 -36.68
N ALA A 94 -19.05 -1.43 -36.05
CA ALA A 94 -18.14 -2.56 -36.22
C ALA A 94 -18.90 -3.86 -36.47
N THR A 95 -18.36 -4.71 -37.35
CA THR A 95 -18.86 -6.08 -37.53
C THR A 95 -18.04 -7.03 -36.66
N VAL A 96 -18.73 -7.86 -35.88
CA VAL A 96 -18.14 -8.89 -35.03
C VAL A 96 -18.53 -10.28 -35.52
N GLU A 97 -17.59 -11.21 -35.42
CA GLU A 97 -17.78 -12.61 -35.79
C GLU A 97 -17.13 -13.54 -34.74
N GLY A 98 -17.75 -14.69 -34.52
CA GLY A 98 -17.22 -15.72 -33.65
C GLY A 98 -17.93 -17.06 -33.81
N VAL A 99 -17.43 -18.07 -33.17
CA VAL A 99 -17.99 -19.41 -33.16
C VAL A 99 -18.15 -19.95 -31.75
N SER A 100 -19.21 -20.67 -31.48
CA SER A 100 -19.43 -21.35 -30.19
C SER A 100 -20.25 -22.63 -30.43
N SER A 101 -20.26 -23.49 -29.42
CA SER A 101 -21.14 -24.65 -29.43
C SER A 101 -22.62 -24.28 -29.27
N ASP A 102 -22.92 -23.18 -28.59
CA ASP A 102 -24.28 -22.70 -28.36
C ASP A 102 -24.28 -21.26 -27.82
N PHE A 103 -25.02 -20.36 -28.43
CA PHE A 103 -25.32 -19.01 -27.92
C PHE A 103 -26.75 -18.89 -27.37
N GLY A 104 -27.63 -19.87 -27.63
CA GLY A 104 -29.01 -19.86 -27.21
C GLY A 104 -30.01 -20.09 -28.38
N ASN A 105 -31.29 -19.89 -28.09
CA ASN A 105 -32.38 -20.10 -29.05
C ASN A 105 -32.81 -18.79 -29.71
N ASN A 106 -33.53 -18.93 -30.82
CA ASN A 106 -34.13 -17.76 -31.47
C ASN A 106 -35.06 -17.01 -30.52
N GLY A 107 -34.80 -15.73 -30.34
CA GLY A 107 -35.56 -14.86 -29.43
C GLY A 107 -34.95 -14.74 -28.01
N ASP A 108 -33.92 -15.49 -27.67
CA ASP A 108 -33.23 -15.34 -26.40
C ASP A 108 -32.54 -13.97 -26.31
N ASN A 109 -32.52 -13.42 -25.11
CA ASN A 109 -31.75 -12.21 -24.84
C ASN A 109 -30.33 -12.57 -24.44
N VAL A 110 -29.38 -11.84 -25.01
CA VAL A 110 -27.95 -11.96 -24.72
C VAL A 110 -27.39 -10.64 -24.22
N GLY A 111 -26.41 -10.75 -23.34
CA GLY A 111 -25.53 -9.66 -22.94
C GLY A 111 -24.22 -9.74 -23.72
N LEU A 112 -23.72 -8.60 -24.12
CA LEU A 112 -22.39 -8.42 -24.70
C LEU A 112 -21.53 -7.66 -23.72
N ALA A 113 -20.32 -8.15 -23.47
CA ALA A 113 -19.36 -7.52 -22.56
C ALA A 113 -17.99 -7.38 -23.20
N TYR A 114 -17.38 -6.22 -23.06
CA TYR A 114 -16.01 -5.91 -23.46
C TYR A 114 -15.22 -5.45 -22.26
N PRO A 115 -13.96 -5.89 -22.08
CA PRO A 115 -13.31 -6.98 -22.82
C PRO A 115 -13.95 -8.34 -22.52
N SER A 116 -13.64 -9.36 -23.34
CA SER A 116 -14.19 -10.71 -23.19
C SER A 116 -13.84 -11.40 -21.88
N GLU A 117 -12.75 -11.00 -21.23
CA GLU A 117 -12.31 -11.50 -19.92
C GLU A 117 -13.02 -10.76 -18.78
N MET A 118 -13.99 -11.42 -18.14
CA MET A 118 -14.82 -10.81 -17.08
C MET A 118 -14.11 -10.62 -15.73
N ASP A 119 -12.90 -11.14 -15.52
CA ASP A 119 -12.13 -10.91 -14.29
C ASP A 119 -11.44 -9.53 -14.20
N PHE A 120 -11.67 -8.71 -15.21
CA PHE A 120 -11.09 -7.38 -15.35
C PHE A 120 -11.32 -6.48 -14.12
N TRP A 121 -12.51 -6.48 -13.55
CA TRP A 121 -12.86 -5.66 -12.37
C TRP A 121 -12.30 -6.17 -11.04
N LYS A 122 -11.89 -7.44 -10.97
CA LYS A 122 -11.32 -8.03 -9.75
C LYS A 122 -9.81 -7.82 -9.61
N LYS A 123 -9.12 -7.49 -10.70
CA LYS A 123 -7.67 -7.32 -10.72
C LYS A 123 -7.29 -5.84 -10.59
N ASN A 124 -7.20 -5.33 -9.34
CA ASN A 124 -6.41 -4.12 -8.99
C ASN A 124 -6.71 -2.82 -9.73
N ASN A 125 -7.95 -2.51 -10.02
CA ASN A 125 -8.35 -1.32 -10.77
C ASN A 125 -8.13 0.01 -10.02
N LEU A 126 -7.55 -0.02 -8.82
CA LEU A 126 -7.25 1.19 -8.06
C LEU A 126 -6.00 1.91 -8.58
N LYS A 127 -5.00 1.19 -9.12
CA LYS A 127 -3.72 1.78 -9.57
C LYS A 127 -3.70 1.95 -11.08
N GLN A 128 -3.60 3.20 -11.52
CA GLN A 128 -3.55 3.62 -12.92
C GLN A 128 -2.24 4.41 -13.15
N ASP A 129 -1.83 4.65 -14.38
CA ASP A 129 -0.63 5.44 -14.68
C ASP A 129 -0.91 6.94 -14.89
N GLY A 130 -2.17 7.34 -14.79
CA GLY A 130 -2.60 8.72 -14.95
C GLY A 130 -2.75 9.18 -16.39
N THR A 131 -2.67 8.28 -17.39
CA THR A 131 -2.79 8.60 -18.81
C THR A 131 -4.06 8.07 -19.45
N LEU A 132 -4.51 8.72 -20.53
CA LEU A 132 -5.63 8.23 -21.33
C LEU A 132 -5.31 6.89 -22.01
N SER A 133 -4.06 6.67 -22.41
CA SER A 133 -3.64 5.40 -23.04
C SER A 133 -3.82 4.24 -22.07
N TYR A 134 -3.41 4.40 -20.82
CA TYR A 134 -3.60 3.36 -19.81
C TYR A 134 -5.08 3.03 -19.61
N ILE A 135 -5.93 4.06 -19.54
CA ILE A 135 -7.39 3.87 -19.38
C ILE A 135 -7.95 3.11 -20.57
N SER A 136 -7.55 3.50 -21.79
CA SER A 136 -7.94 2.81 -23.03
C SER A 136 -7.56 1.33 -23.00
N ASP A 137 -6.33 1.02 -22.62
CA ASP A 137 -5.78 -0.34 -22.75
C ASP A 137 -6.20 -1.26 -21.57
N ASN A 138 -6.51 -0.67 -20.39
CA ASN A 138 -6.67 -1.43 -19.17
C ASN A 138 -7.98 -1.20 -18.40
N MET A 139 -8.76 -0.15 -18.71
CA MET A 139 -9.90 0.26 -17.91
C MET A 139 -11.22 0.36 -18.70
N ASP A 140 -11.18 0.24 -20.04
CA ASP A 140 -12.40 0.34 -20.84
C ASP A 140 -13.27 -0.92 -20.67
N VAL A 141 -14.44 -0.72 -20.10
CA VAL A 141 -15.43 -1.78 -19.89
C VAL A 141 -16.77 -1.33 -20.48
N ARG A 142 -17.36 -2.20 -21.29
CA ARG A 142 -18.63 -1.93 -21.95
C ARG A 142 -19.57 -3.09 -21.87
N VAL A 143 -20.86 -2.77 -21.84
CA VAL A 143 -21.93 -3.74 -21.90
C VAL A 143 -23.00 -3.31 -22.91
N GLY A 144 -23.55 -4.29 -23.58
CA GLY A 144 -24.67 -4.11 -24.47
C GLY A 144 -25.64 -5.28 -24.36
N PHE A 145 -26.84 -5.11 -24.90
CA PHE A 145 -27.85 -6.15 -24.87
C PHE A 145 -28.46 -6.32 -26.25
N GLY A 146 -28.72 -7.56 -26.61
CA GLY A 146 -29.33 -7.91 -27.89
C GLY A 146 -30.28 -9.09 -27.76
N THR A 147 -31.04 -9.35 -28.85
CA THR A 147 -31.91 -10.52 -28.95
C THR A 147 -31.43 -11.38 -30.12
N LEU A 148 -31.25 -12.66 -29.88
CA LEU A 148 -30.77 -13.60 -30.89
C LEU A 148 -31.82 -13.81 -32.01
N LYS A 149 -31.32 -13.91 -33.24
CA LYS A 149 -31.98 -14.49 -34.39
C LYS A 149 -31.16 -15.69 -34.82
N VAL A 150 -31.72 -16.89 -34.74
CA VAL A 150 -31.07 -18.16 -35.06
C VAL A 150 -31.73 -18.75 -36.30
N ASP A 151 -30.91 -19.06 -37.32
CA ASP A 151 -31.33 -19.69 -38.57
C ASP A 151 -30.32 -20.80 -38.94
N GLY A 152 -30.62 -22.02 -38.52
CA GLY A 152 -29.71 -23.15 -38.64
C GLY A 152 -28.45 -22.98 -37.79
N GLU A 153 -27.27 -23.00 -38.41
CA GLU A 153 -25.96 -22.79 -37.76
C GLU A 153 -25.59 -21.28 -37.69
N GLU A 154 -26.36 -20.42 -38.30
CA GLU A 154 -26.13 -18.98 -38.30
C GLU A 154 -26.89 -18.30 -37.18
N VAL A 155 -26.16 -17.55 -36.36
CA VAL A 155 -26.68 -16.76 -35.24
C VAL A 155 -26.37 -15.29 -35.48
N THR A 156 -27.39 -14.46 -35.43
CA THR A 156 -27.25 -13.00 -35.55
C THR A 156 -28.04 -12.29 -34.46
N LEU A 157 -27.91 -10.98 -34.36
CA LEU A 157 -28.78 -10.15 -33.52
C LEU A 157 -29.90 -9.55 -34.36
N LYS A 158 -31.09 -9.34 -33.75
CA LYS A 158 -32.24 -8.71 -34.39
C LYS A 158 -32.02 -7.24 -34.76
N SER A 159 -31.09 -6.58 -34.08
CA SER A 159 -30.70 -5.18 -34.30
C SER A 159 -29.27 -4.95 -33.90
N ASP A 160 -28.68 -3.87 -34.38
CA ASP A 160 -27.38 -3.38 -33.93
C ASP A 160 -27.37 -3.15 -32.42
N VAL A 161 -26.24 -3.44 -31.78
CA VAL A 161 -26.08 -3.28 -30.34
C VAL A 161 -25.25 -2.04 -30.03
N ASN A 162 -25.82 -1.18 -29.21
CA ASN A 162 -25.10 -0.08 -28.60
C ASN A 162 -24.43 -0.56 -27.30
N MET A 163 -23.09 -0.61 -27.28
CA MET A 163 -22.28 -0.95 -26.11
C MET A 163 -22.03 0.30 -25.30
N GLN A 164 -22.51 0.33 -24.06
CA GLN A 164 -22.35 1.47 -23.15
C GLN A 164 -21.16 1.28 -22.23
N SER A 165 -20.37 2.34 -22.03
CA SER A 165 -19.25 2.32 -21.08
C SER A 165 -19.75 2.17 -19.65
N GLY A 166 -19.04 1.38 -18.85
CA GLY A 166 -19.29 1.19 -17.43
C GLY A 166 -18.52 2.15 -16.52
N ILE A 167 -17.65 2.99 -17.08
CA ILE A 167 -16.78 3.91 -16.33
C ILE A 167 -17.08 5.39 -16.63
N ALA A 168 -16.69 6.27 -15.71
CA ALA A 168 -16.49 7.69 -15.95
C ALA A 168 -14.99 7.97 -16.10
N ILE A 169 -14.60 8.91 -16.97
CA ILE A 169 -13.21 9.38 -17.06
C ILE A 169 -13.15 10.79 -16.54
N TRP A 170 -12.18 11.03 -15.65
CA TRP A 170 -11.97 12.35 -15.07
C TRP A 170 -10.56 12.86 -15.33
N LYS A 171 -10.45 13.96 -16.09
CA LYS A 171 -9.23 14.75 -16.25
C LYS A 171 -9.14 15.74 -15.11
N LEU A 172 -8.11 15.62 -14.31
CA LEU A 172 -7.79 16.56 -13.23
C LEU A 172 -6.59 17.40 -13.63
N THR A 173 -6.75 18.73 -13.56
CA THR A 173 -5.64 19.68 -13.61
C THR A 173 -5.40 20.20 -12.19
N LEU A 174 -4.21 19.94 -11.66
CA LEU A 174 -3.85 20.20 -10.28
C LEU A 174 -3.18 21.56 -10.15
N GLN A 175 -3.62 22.34 -9.20
CA GLN A 175 -3.03 23.61 -8.81
C GLN A 175 -2.84 23.66 -7.29
N ASN A 176 -1.88 24.46 -6.81
CA ASN A 176 -1.80 24.80 -5.39
C ASN A 176 -2.93 25.77 -5.00
N ASN A 177 -3.20 25.88 -3.71
CA ASN A 177 -4.24 26.75 -3.17
C ASN A 177 -3.68 28.11 -2.72
N ASP A 178 -2.68 28.65 -3.43
CA ASP A 178 -2.10 29.95 -3.14
C ASP A 178 -2.98 31.09 -3.66
N ALA A 179 -2.72 32.32 -3.22
CA ALA A 179 -3.44 33.49 -3.68
C ALA A 179 -3.34 33.71 -5.22
N THR A 180 -2.28 33.17 -5.82
CA THR A 180 -2.11 33.06 -7.27
C THR A 180 -1.84 31.59 -7.59
N PRO A 181 -2.90 30.81 -7.91
CA PRO A 181 -2.76 29.40 -8.15
C PRO A 181 -1.77 29.08 -9.27
N ALA A 182 -0.85 28.18 -9.00
CA ALA A 182 0.13 27.67 -9.95
C ALA A 182 -0.03 26.16 -10.16
N ALA A 183 0.47 25.64 -11.29
CA ALA A 183 0.44 24.22 -11.58
C ALA A 183 1.16 23.43 -10.48
N LEU A 184 0.49 22.43 -9.91
CA LEU A 184 1.00 21.57 -8.85
C LEU A 184 1.41 20.22 -9.46
N SER A 185 2.71 19.97 -9.58
CA SER A 185 3.25 18.73 -10.13
C SER A 185 3.26 17.62 -9.06
N ALA A 186 2.39 16.63 -9.23
CA ALA A 186 2.26 15.48 -8.35
C ALA A 186 2.98 14.25 -8.90
N SER A 187 3.62 13.50 -8.02
CA SER A 187 4.17 12.17 -8.30
C SER A 187 3.14 11.06 -8.07
N GLN A 188 2.10 11.35 -7.29
CA GLN A 188 1.01 10.42 -7.00
C GLN A 188 -0.29 11.21 -6.81
N VAL A 189 -1.40 10.64 -7.26
CA VAL A 189 -2.75 11.20 -7.07
C VAL A 189 -3.69 10.07 -6.67
N SER A 190 -4.57 10.31 -5.70
CA SER A 190 -5.65 9.39 -5.34
C SER A 190 -6.98 10.10 -5.18
N ILE A 191 -8.07 9.39 -5.45
CA ILE A 191 -9.43 9.86 -5.25
C ILE A 191 -10.12 8.92 -4.27
N LYS A 192 -10.60 9.48 -3.17
CA LYS A 192 -11.43 8.84 -2.18
C LYS A 192 -12.88 9.27 -2.40
N VAL A 193 -13.82 8.32 -2.39
CA VAL A 193 -15.26 8.54 -2.50
C VAL A 193 -15.93 8.00 -1.25
N GLY A 194 -16.48 8.88 -0.42
CA GLY A 194 -16.85 8.51 0.96
C GLY A 194 -15.61 8.09 1.72
N ASP A 195 -15.61 6.88 2.27
CA ASP A 195 -14.48 6.33 3.06
C ASP A 195 -13.55 5.41 2.26
N GLU A 196 -13.86 5.14 0.98
CA GLU A 196 -13.11 4.20 0.16
C GLU A 196 -12.28 4.92 -0.93
N ILE A 197 -11.09 4.39 -1.22
CA ILE A 197 -10.29 4.86 -2.35
C ILE A 197 -10.77 4.17 -3.62
N GLU A 198 -11.31 4.95 -4.55
CA GLU A 198 -11.86 4.46 -5.82
C GLU A 198 -10.82 4.44 -6.95
N ALA A 199 -9.85 5.35 -6.92
CA ALA A 199 -8.78 5.39 -7.91
C ALA A 199 -7.51 6.00 -7.34
N SER A 200 -6.36 5.53 -7.82
CA SER A 200 -5.06 6.14 -7.52
C SER A 200 -4.11 5.96 -8.70
N THR A 201 -3.11 6.85 -8.82
CA THR A 201 -2.00 6.58 -9.71
C THR A 201 -0.97 5.68 -9.05
N THR A 202 -0.22 4.91 -9.85
CA THR A 202 1.10 4.43 -9.46
C THR A 202 2.02 5.63 -9.21
N THR A 203 3.20 5.41 -8.63
CA THR A 203 4.21 6.49 -8.61
C THR A 203 4.57 6.85 -10.05
N LEU A 204 4.30 8.09 -10.45
CA LEU A 204 4.53 8.57 -11.81
C LEU A 204 6.03 8.74 -12.03
N THR A 205 6.54 8.26 -13.15
CA THR A 205 7.97 8.39 -13.52
C THR A 205 8.39 9.86 -13.70
N THR A 206 7.43 10.70 -14.07
CA THR A 206 7.58 12.15 -14.15
C THR A 206 6.38 12.80 -13.49
N ALA A 207 6.64 13.65 -12.49
CA ALA A 207 5.59 14.40 -11.82
C ALA A 207 4.83 15.29 -12.83
N THR A 208 3.50 15.29 -12.74
CA THR A 208 2.64 16.03 -13.67
C THR A 208 1.55 16.78 -12.92
N SER A 209 1.10 17.89 -13.49
CA SER A 209 -0.05 18.65 -13.01
C SER A 209 -1.38 18.22 -13.68
N THR A 210 -1.34 17.24 -14.58
CA THR A 210 -2.55 16.74 -15.25
C THR A 210 -2.56 15.24 -15.22
N VAL A 211 -3.64 14.66 -14.68
CA VAL A 211 -3.86 13.21 -14.65
C VAL A 211 -5.24 12.86 -15.16
N TYR A 212 -5.36 11.67 -15.76
CA TYR A 212 -6.61 11.07 -16.18
C TYR A 212 -6.87 9.83 -15.34
N LEU A 213 -8.07 9.73 -14.78
CA LEU A 213 -8.48 8.61 -13.94
C LEU A 213 -9.83 8.07 -14.40
N ALA A 214 -9.91 6.76 -14.53
CA ALA A 214 -11.16 6.05 -14.68
C ALA A 214 -11.73 5.74 -13.30
N LEU A 215 -13.04 5.99 -13.14
CA LEU A 215 -13.76 5.73 -11.89
C LEU A 215 -15.06 5.00 -12.17
N GLN A 216 -15.53 4.24 -11.19
CA GLN A 216 -16.90 3.76 -11.20
C GLN A 216 -17.86 4.95 -11.06
N PRO A 217 -19.05 4.89 -11.71
CA PRO A 217 -20.03 5.96 -11.56
C PRO A 217 -20.59 5.99 -10.14
N PHE A 218 -20.80 7.18 -9.60
CA PHE A 218 -21.41 7.41 -8.30
C PHE A 218 -22.28 8.67 -8.31
N ASP A 219 -23.21 8.78 -7.38
CA ASP A 219 -24.16 9.88 -7.29
C ASP A 219 -24.14 10.52 -5.90
N GLY A 220 -24.02 11.85 -5.86
CA GLY A 220 -24.14 12.66 -4.66
C GLY A 220 -23.13 12.33 -3.55
N LYS A 221 -21.93 11.85 -3.91
CA LYS A 221 -20.92 11.44 -2.92
C LYS A 221 -19.96 12.56 -2.57
N ASP A 222 -19.45 12.51 -1.35
CA ASP A 222 -18.33 13.33 -0.94
C ASP A 222 -17.04 12.71 -1.44
N ILE A 223 -16.14 13.55 -1.95
CA ILE A 223 -14.85 13.13 -2.48
C ILE A 223 -13.70 13.84 -1.79
N THR A 224 -12.57 13.16 -1.73
CA THR A 224 -11.28 13.77 -1.39
C THR A 224 -10.25 13.38 -2.46
N ILE A 225 -9.55 14.37 -2.99
CA ILE A 225 -8.44 14.20 -3.93
C ILE A 225 -7.17 14.48 -3.15
N ASN A 226 -6.27 13.53 -3.12
CA ASN A 226 -4.96 13.65 -2.48
C ASN A 226 -3.87 13.61 -3.53
N ALA A 227 -2.83 14.41 -3.34
CA ALA A 227 -1.66 14.46 -4.22
C ALA A 227 -0.37 14.49 -3.38
N ILE A 228 0.61 13.68 -3.77
CA ILE A 228 1.96 13.72 -3.22
C ILE A 228 2.85 14.45 -4.22
N THR A 229 3.53 15.47 -3.74
CA THR A 229 4.42 16.32 -4.53
C THR A 229 5.82 16.33 -3.91
N ALA A 230 6.76 17.03 -4.52
CA ALA A 230 8.08 17.24 -3.93
C ALA A 230 8.02 18.01 -2.58
N ASP A 231 7.00 18.85 -2.40
CA ASP A 231 6.83 19.69 -1.22
C ASP A 231 5.95 19.05 -0.13
N GLY A 232 5.46 17.81 -0.35
CA GLY A 232 4.68 17.05 0.63
C GLY A 232 3.28 16.67 0.16
N TYR A 233 2.36 16.56 1.11
CA TYR A 233 1.01 16.05 0.91
C TYR A 233 0.01 17.20 0.72
N HIS A 234 -0.85 17.08 -0.29
CA HIS A 234 -1.85 18.07 -0.63
C HIS A 234 -3.22 17.41 -0.73
N THR A 235 -4.27 18.12 -0.35
CA THR A 235 -5.63 17.60 -0.34
C THR A 235 -6.65 18.61 -0.84
N TYR A 236 -7.73 18.10 -1.43
CA TYR A 236 -8.92 18.84 -1.83
C TYR A 236 -10.16 18.01 -1.56
N SER A 237 -11.18 18.57 -0.92
CA SER A 237 -12.44 17.88 -0.65
C SER A 237 -13.62 18.64 -1.25
N LYS A 238 -14.63 17.87 -1.72
CA LYS A 238 -15.87 18.42 -2.26
C LYS A 238 -17.03 17.48 -1.95
N THR A 239 -18.16 18.05 -1.56
CA THR A 239 -19.38 17.30 -1.24
C THR A 239 -20.32 17.21 -2.44
N GLY A 240 -21.14 16.16 -2.48
CA GLY A 240 -22.24 16.03 -3.42
C GLY A 240 -21.81 15.89 -4.88
N VAL A 241 -20.70 15.22 -5.18
CA VAL A 241 -20.21 15.00 -6.53
C VAL A 241 -20.93 13.83 -7.16
N THR A 242 -21.27 13.96 -8.47
CA THR A 242 -21.86 12.89 -9.27
C THR A 242 -21.01 12.67 -10.52
N LEU A 243 -20.64 11.40 -10.78
CA LEU A 243 -20.04 10.97 -12.02
C LEU A 243 -20.92 9.89 -12.67
N GLU A 244 -21.30 10.09 -13.93
CA GLU A 244 -22.13 9.16 -14.69
C GLU A 244 -21.27 8.27 -15.59
N ALA A 245 -21.72 7.03 -15.80
CA ALA A 245 -21.10 6.12 -16.75
C ALA A 245 -21.07 6.70 -18.18
N GLY A 246 -19.97 6.44 -18.90
CA GLY A 246 -19.81 6.91 -20.27
C GLY A 246 -19.56 8.42 -20.40
N LYS A 247 -19.28 9.11 -19.31
CA LYS A 247 -19.02 10.56 -19.33
C LYS A 247 -17.55 10.88 -19.11
N TYR A 248 -17.11 11.95 -19.78
CA TYR A 248 -15.81 12.57 -19.60
C TYR A 248 -15.96 13.88 -18.85
N TYR A 249 -15.21 14.01 -17.76
CA TYR A 249 -15.23 15.18 -16.90
C TYR A 249 -13.86 15.86 -16.92
N GLN A 250 -13.85 17.16 -16.84
CA GLN A 250 -12.63 17.98 -16.69
C GLN A 250 -12.79 18.91 -15.51
N SER A 251 -11.79 18.96 -14.66
CA SER A 251 -11.79 19.86 -13.51
C SER A 251 -10.39 20.39 -13.24
N THR A 252 -10.30 21.67 -12.93
CA THR A 252 -9.14 22.26 -12.29
C THR A 252 -9.40 22.29 -10.79
N VAL A 253 -8.53 21.69 -10.00
CA VAL A 253 -8.66 21.60 -8.54
C VAL A 253 -7.49 22.26 -7.86
N GLN A 254 -7.79 23.07 -6.83
CA GLN A 254 -6.79 23.75 -6.00
C GLN A 254 -6.60 22.97 -4.72
N LEU A 255 -5.46 22.29 -4.58
CA LEU A 255 -5.14 21.46 -3.44
C LEU A 255 -4.38 22.27 -2.40
N ALA A 256 -4.82 22.20 -1.16
CA ALA A 256 -4.12 22.80 -0.03
C ALA A 256 -3.05 21.83 0.49
N GLN A 257 -1.86 22.35 0.76
CA GLN A 257 -0.85 21.59 1.48
C GLN A 257 -1.34 21.29 2.90
N THR A 258 -1.11 20.07 3.37
CA THR A 258 -1.42 19.66 4.74
C THR A 258 -0.30 18.80 5.29
N HIS A 259 -0.09 18.93 6.59
CA HIS A 259 0.79 18.04 7.36
C HIS A 259 0.02 16.96 8.12
N GLU A 260 -1.32 16.96 8.05
CA GLU A 260 -2.15 15.92 8.66
C GLU A 260 -2.40 14.80 7.65
N ILE A 261 -1.74 13.67 7.85
CA ILE A 261 -1.76 12.52 6.94
C ILE A 261 -2.45 11.34 7.62
N ASN A 262 -3.63 10.97 7.09
CA ASN A 262 -4.24 9.69 7.46
C ASN A 262 -3.57 8.58 6.63
N ILE A 263 -2.80 7.71 7.29
CA ILE A 263 -2.06 6.65 6.62
C ILE A 263 -2.97 5.61 5.95
N ALA A 264 -4.24 5.52 6.31
CA ALA A 264 -5.23 4.69 5.62
C ALA A 264 -5.49 5.15 4.17
N ASP A 265 -5.28 6.42 3.88
CA ASP A 265 -5.51 7.03 2.57
C ASP A 265 -4.28 6.90 1.64
N LEU A 266 -3.15 6.40 2.14
CA LEU A 266 -1.96 6.15 1.34
C LEU A 266 -2.17 4.95 0.41
N CYS A 267 -1.84 5.12 -0.86
CA CYS A 267 -1.94 4.08 -1.90
C CYS A 267 -0.59 3.57 -2.38
N ASN A 268 0.46 4.33 -2.15
CA ASN A 268 1.84 4.05 -2.51
C ASN A 268 2.75 4.46 -1.35
N ASP A 269 4.02 4.07 -1.43
CA ASP A 269 5.03 4.41 -0.45
C ASP A 269 5.07 5.92 -0.22
N TYR A 270 5.20 6.31 1.05
CA TYR A 270 5.22 7.69 1.48
C TYR A 270 6.46 8.01 2.30
N THR A 271 7.10 9.13 1.98
CA THR A 271 8.17 9.68 2.81
C THR A 271 7.65 10.89 3.57
N ALA A 272 7.42 10.70 4.87
CA ALA A 272 6.95 11.75 5.76
C ALA A 272 7.98 12.89 5.85
N GLN A 273 7.50 14.11 5.71
CA GLN A 273 8.29 15.32 5.69
C GLN A 273 8.33 15.97 7.08
N ASN A 274 9.20 16.96 7.23
CA ASN A 274 9.28 17.69 8.48
C ASN A 274 7.96 18.40 8.82
N GLY A 275 7.45 18.13 10.02
CA GLY A 275 6.17 18.68 10.51
C GLY A 275 4.96 17.77 10.27
N ASP A 276 5.09 16.68 9.54
CA ASP A 276 3.97 15.76 9.29
C ASP A 276 3.44 15.12 10.56
N ILE A 277 2.12 15.01 10.63
CA ILE A 277 1.36 14.33 11.68
C ILE A 277 0.71 13.12 11.06
N LEU A 278 1.16 11.94 11.43
CA LEU A 278 0.65 10.66 10.93
C LEU A 278 -0.42 10.12 11.86
N SER A 279 -1.56 9.71 11.29
CA SER A 279 -2.67 9.13 12.05
C SER A 279 -3.35 7.99 11.29
N GLY A 280 -4.19 7.20 11.99
CA GLY A 280 -5.02 6.17 11.39
C GLY A 280 -4.33 4.83 11.21
N LYS A 281 -5.01 3.91 10.52
CA LYS A 281 -4.60 2.52 10.37
C LYS A 281 -4.13 2.20 8.96
N LEU A 282 -2.93 1.67 8.83
CA LEU A 282 -2.39 1.21 7.56
C LEU A 282 -2.96 -0.16 7.20
N ASN A 283 -3.79 -0.22 6.16
CA ASN A 283 -4.46 -1.44 5.71
C ASN A 283 -3.87 -2.03 4.41
N LYS A 284 -2.82 -1.41 3.87
CA LYS A 284 -2.21 -1.75 2.57
C LYS A 284 -0.71 -2.00 2.72
N GLU A 285 -0.13 -2.66 1.72
CA GLU A 285 1.33 -2.83 1.60
C GLU A 285 1.97 -1.54 1.07
N VAL A 286 2.15 -0.61 1.97
CA VAL A 286 2.77 0.69 1.72
C VAL A 286 3.86 0.88 2.76
N SER A 287 5.05 1.27 2.34
CA SER A 287 6.13 1.65 3.26
C SER A 287 5.98 3.11 3.67
N ILE A 288 6.25 3.40 4.95
CA ILE A 288 6.33 4.75 5.45
C ILE A 288 7.77 5.02 5.89
N SER A 289 8.41 5.94 5.20
CA SER A 289 9.74 6.44 5.54
C SER A 289 9.64 7.81 6.20
N ILE A 290 10.68 8.23 6.91
CA ILE A 290 10.83 9.58 7.45
C ILE A 290 12.05 10.21 6.78
N ALA A 291 11.90 11.39 6.20
CA ALA A 291 12.97 12.10 5.52
C ALA A 291 14.14 12.42 6.47
N ASP A 292 15.36 12.51 5.92
CA ASP A 292 16.55 12.87 6.69
C ASP A 292 16.38 14.26 7.33
N GLY A 293 16.62 14.37 8.64
CA GLY A 293 16.44 15.57 9.43
C GLY A 293 14.98 15.92 9.81
N ALA A 294 14.01 15.11 9.42
CA ALA A 294 12.62 15.41 9.67
C ALA A 294 12.17 15.10 11.10
N THR A 295 11.25 15.96 11.59
CA THR A 295 10.47 15.73 12.80
C THR A 295 9.05 15.37 12.41
N VAL A 296 8.58 14.19 12.84
CA VAL A 296 7.26 13.64 12.52
C VAL A 296 6.51 13.34 13.81
N THR A 297 5.22 13.68 13.84
CA THR A 297 4.35 13.40 15.00
C THR A 297 3.49 12.16 14.71
N LEU A 298 3.42 11.24 15.67
CA LEU A 298 2.49 10.10 15.64
C LEU A 298 1.28 10.42 16.50
N ASP A 299 0.09 10.34 15.88
CA ASP A 299 -1.21 10.67 16.47
C ASP A 299 -2.20 9.50 16.28
N GLY A 300 -1.95 8.39 16.97
CA GLY A 300 -2.81 7.21 16.89
C GLY A 300 -2.61 6.38 15.62
N VAL A 301 -1.36 6.17 15.22
CA VAL A 301 -1.06 5.28 14.09
C VAL A 301 -1.16 3.81 14.49
N ASP A 302 -1.75 2.99 13.60
CA ASP A 302 -1.71 1.52 13.65
C ASP A 302 -1.04 0.99 12.37
N ILE A 303 0.27 0.84 12.43
CA ILE A 303 1.08 0.22 11.38
C ILE A 303 1.32 -1.23 11.78
N ASN A 304 0.37 -2.10 11.45
CA ASN A 304 0.46 -3.51 11.75
C ASN A 304 1.00 -4.27 10.55
N GLY A 305 2.31 -4.40 10.48
CA GLY A 305 2.99 -5.19 9.46
C GLY A 305 2.53 -6.64 9.48
N ASN A 306 1.72 -7.05 8.51
CA ASN A 306 1.33 -8.45 8.35
C ASN A 306 2.51 -9.25 7.76
N GLY A 307 3.19 -10.05 8.60
CA GLY A 307 4.39 -10.82 8.29
C GLY A 307 4.23 -11.94 7.25
N GLY A 308 3.61 -11.67 6.10
CA GLY A 308 3.58 -12.59 4.97
C GLY A 308 4.92 -12.60 4.23
N TRP A 309 5.40 -13.77 3.82
CA TRP A 309 6.69 -13.97 3.14
C TRP A 309 6.86 -13.20 1.81
N ASN A 310 5.78 -12.64 1.27
CA ASN A 310 5.73 -11.96 -0.02
C ASN A 310 5.52 -10.44 0.10
N LYS A 311 5.57 -9.88 1.32
CA LYS A 311 5.25 -8.49 1.58
C LYS A 311 6.51 -7.71 1.94
N GLY A 312 6.67 -6.56 1.34
CA GLY A 312 7.75 -5.55 1.39
C GLY A 312 8.89 -5.70 2.41
N ASP A 313 10.10 -5.44 1.97
CA ASP A 313 11.33 -5.51 2.78
C ASP A 313 11.55 -4.19 3.53
N TYR A 314 10.69 -3.85 4.52
CA TYR A 314 10.82 -2.61 5.28
C TYR A 314 10.31 -2.71 6.74
N ALA A 315 10.80 -1.80 7.55
CA ALA A 315 10.34 -1.61 8.92
C ALA A 315 8.91 -1.02 8.95
N GLY A 316 8.26 -1.03 10.09
CA GLY A 316 7.00 -0.32 10.28
C GLY A 316 7.15 1.17 9.97
N LEU A 317 8.20 1.81 10.52
CA LEU A 317 8.69 3.14 10.14
C LEU A 317 10.17 3.08 9.81
N THR A 318 10.56 3.74 8.70
CA THR A 318 11.94 3.72 8.19
C THR A 318 12.50 5.13 8.07
N PRO A 319 13.13 5.70 9.13
CA PRO A 319 13.98 6.87 9.00
C PRO A 319 15.05 6.67 7.92
N LEU A 320 15.20 7.64 7.03
CA LEU A 320 16.20 7.63 5.94
C LEU A 320 17.50 8.31 6.34
N GLY A 321 17.51 8.96 7.50
CA GLY A 321 18.63 9.69 8.07
C GLY A 321 18.38 9.99 9.54
N ASP A 322 18.87 11.13 10.04
CA ASP A 322 18.51 11.63 11.35
C ASP A 322 17.01 11.90 11.40
N ALA A 323 16.34 11.51 12.47
CA ALA A 323 14.90 11.70 12.58
C ALA A 323 14.45 11.91 14.01
N THR A 324 13.40 12.71 14.19
CA THR A 324 12.71 12.87 15.47
C THR A 324 11.26 12.41 15.35
N ILE A 325 10.86 11.50 16.23
CA ILE A 325 9.48 11.06 16.38
C ILE A 325 8.89 11.67 17.64
N ILE A 326 7.79 12.41 17.48
CA ILE A 326 7.01 12.98 18.57
C ILE A 326 5.78 12.10 18.80
N LEU A 327 5.62 11.58 20.02
CA LEU A 327 4.41 10.89 20.44
C LEU A 327 3.42 11.94 20.97
N LYS A 328 2.35 12.20 20.22
CA LYS A 328 1.35 13.21 20.57
C LYS A 328 0.71 12.87 21.93
N ASP A 329 0.41 13.89 22.71
CA ASP A 329 -0.25 13.70 24.01
C ASP A 329 -1.57 12.95 23.88
N GLY A 330 -1.76 11.93 24.72
CA GLY A 330 -2.94 11.06 24.71
C GLY A 330 -3.02 10.07 23.55
N SER A 331 -2.09 10.08 22.59
CA SER A 331 -2.08 9.13 21.48
C SER A 331 -1.61 7.73 21.91
N GLU A 332 -2.15 6.71 21.24
CA GLU A 332 -1.68 5.32 21.33
C GLU A 332 -1.25 4.87 19.93
N ASN A 333 0.04 4.55 19.78
CA ASN A 333 0.65 4.27 18.49
C ASN A 333 1.20 2.84 18.46
N ILE A 334 0.86 2.10 17.40
CA ILE A 334 1.34 0.74 17.16
C ILE A 334 2.17 0.73 15.88
N VAL A 335 3.43 0.29 15.98
CA VAL A 335 4.35 0.23 14.85
C VAL A 335 5.02 -1.14 14.81
N LYS A 336 4.65 -1.94 13.81
CA LYS A 336 5.13 -3.30 13.66
C LYS A 336 5.82 -3.50 12.31
N GLY A 337 6.99 -4.14 12.31
CA GLY A 337 7.74 -4.45 11.10
C GLY A 337 6.95 -5.32 10.12
N PHE A 338 7.10 -5.10 8.80
CA PHE A 338 6.35 -5.83 7.76
C PHE A 338 6.93 -7.20 7.46
N LYS A 339 8.24 -7.37 7.53
CA LYS A 339 8.92 -8.61 7.17
C LYS A 339 9.71 -9.20 8.33
N LYS A 340 9.97 -10.49 8.20
CA LYS A 340 10.72 -11.30 9.18
C LYS A 340 12.03 -10.66 9.67
N TYR A 341 12.69 -9.86 8.84
CA TYR A 341 14.03 -9.35 9.12
C TYR A 341 14.07 -7.91 9.64
N TYR A 342 12.96 -7.20 9.62
CA TYR A 342 12.93 -5.77 9.89
C TYR A 342 12.38 -5.43 11.28
N PRO A 343 12.87 -4.32 11.88
CA PRO A 343 12.36 -3.83 13.17
C PRO A 343 10.97 -3.20 13.05
N GLY A 344 10.34 -2.92 14.19
CA GLY A 344 9.18 -2.04 14.24
C GLY A 344 9.54 -0.64 13.74
N ILE A 345 10.52 -0.01 14.39
CA ILE A 345 11.08 1.28 13.95
C ILE A 345 12.57 1.09 13.68
N PHE A 346 13.00 1.43 12.48
CA PHE A 346 14.41 1.38 12.11
C PHE A 346 15.14 2.66 12.55
N ALA A 347 16.33 2.53 13.07
CA ALA A 347 17.25 3.65 13.26
C ALA A 347 18.31 3.59 12.14
N ALA A 348 18.34 4.57 11.23
CA ALA A 348 19.23 4.53 10.08
C ALA A 348 20.71 4.42 10.51
N ASP A 349 21.47 3.52 9.89
CA ASP A 349 22.87 3.26 10.22
C ASP A 349 23.73 4.53 10.15
N GLY A 350 24.54 4.78 11.18
CA GLY A 350 25.37 5.97 11.30
C GLY A 350 24.60 7.28 11.49
N LYS A 351 23.31 7.21 11.82
CA LYS A 351 22.39 8.33 12.03
C LYS A 351 21.74 8.22 13.41
N LYS A 352 20.96 9.24 13.78
CA LYS A 352 20.32 9.32 15.09
C LYS A 352 18.80 9.32 14.98
N LEU A 353 18.18 8.38 15.68
CA LEU A 353 16.74 8.36 15.92
C LEU A 353 16.46 8.95 17.32
N THR A 354 15.66 10.02 17.38
CA THR A 354 15.18 10.61 18.63
C THR A 354 13.68 10.33 18.80
N ILE A 355 13.26 9.85 19.98
CA ILE A 355 11.84 9.66 20.33
C ILE A 355 11.51 10.50 21.55
N GLN A 356 10.46 11.31 21.46
CA GLN A 356 10.01 12.21 22.52
C GLN A 356 8.47 12.37 22.50
N GLY A 357 7.92 13.14 23.46
CA GLY A 357 6.48 13.38 23.62
C GLY A 357 5.92 12.64 24.82
N THR A 358 4.59 12.69 25.01
CA THR A 358 3.91 12.12 26.19
C THR A 358 2.94 10.98 25.84
N GLY A 359 2.74 10.70 24.54
CA GLY A 359 1.92 9.60 24.06
C GLY A 359 2.54 8.22 24.31
N LYS A 360 1.81 7.20 23.88
CA LYS A 360 2.23 5.79 23.96
C LYS A 360 2.73 5.29 22.61
N LEU A 361 3.71 4.37 22.66
CA LEU A 361 4.24 3.68 21.48
C LEU A 361 4.45 2.20 21.81
N GLU A 362 3.84 1.34 21.01
CA GLU A 362 4.17 -0.09 20.95
C GLU A 362 4.94 -0.36 19.65
N ALA A 363 6.22 -0.69 19.77
CA ALA A 363 7.08 -1.01 18.63
C ALA A 363 7.52 -2.47 18.68
N SER A 364 7.31 -3.23 17.58
CA SER A 364 7.67 -4.65 17.56
C SER A 364 8.15 -5.13 16.20
N SER A 365 9.02 -6.15 16.21
CA SER A 365 9.40 -6.86 14.99
C SER A 365 8.49 -8.07 14.76
N ASN A 366 8.17 -8.34 13.49
CA ASN A 366 7.45 -9.56 13.08
C ASN A 366 8.35 -10.80 12.98
N GLY A 367 9.65 -10.69 13.28
CA GLY A 367 10.53 -11.84 13.09
C GLY A 367 11.85 -11.80 13.83
N GLU A 368 12.89 -11.24 13.24
CA GLU A 368 14.27 -11.35 13.75
C GLU A 368 14.96 -9.98 13.94
N GLY A 369 14.20 -8.87 13.76
CA GLY A 369 14.66 -7.51 14.04
C GLY A 369 14.43 -7.10 15.49
N ALA A 370 14.95 -5.95 15.86
CA ALA A 370 14.64 -5.28 17.13
C ALA A 370 13.21 -4.72 17.15
N GLY A 371 12.67 -4.40 18.30
CA GLY A 371 11.47 -3.57 18.41
C GLY A 371 11.74 -2.17 17.87
N ILE A 372 12.79 -1.52 18.36
CA ILE A 372 13.34 -0.24 17.90
C ILE A 372 14.83 -0.42 17.65
N GLY A 373 15.31 -0.17 16.44
CA GLY A 373 16.72 -0.23 16.10
C GLY A 373 17.03 -1.00 14.83
N GLY A 374 17.86 -2.05 14.92
CA GLY A 374 18.37 -2.81 13.78
C GLY A 374 17.47 -3.94 13.32
N GLY A 375 17.66 -4.36 12.07
CA GLY A 375 17.07 -5.57 11.53
C GLY A 375 17.98 -6.78 11.65
N ARG A 376 17.51 -7.96 11.19
CA ARG A 376 18.40 -9.11 11.04
C ARG A 376 19.52 -8.79 10.06
N SER A 377 20.75 -8.85 10.54
CA SER A 377 21.93 -8.55 9.71
C SER A 377 21.89 -7.15 9.08
N ILE A 378 21.22 -6.23 9.73
CA ILE A 378 21.10 -4.84 9.33
C ILE A 378 21.43 -3.99 10.55
N SER A 379 22.55 -3.25 10.44
CA SER A 379 23.03 -2.36 11.50
C SER A 379 22.10 -1.16 11.68
N CYS A 380 22.16 -0.54 12.84
CA CYS A 380 21.45 0.69 13.14
C CYS A 380 22.37 1.74 13.74
N GLY A 381 21.92 2.99 13.67
CA GLY A 381 22.58 4.15 14.27
C GLY A 381 22.21 4.35 15.74
N ASP A 382 22.39 5.57 16.21
CA ASP A 382 22.12 5.95 17.59
C ASP A 382 20.62 6.04 17.87
N ILE A 383 20.21 5.68 19.08
CA ILE A 383 18.84 5.76 19.56
C ILE A 383 18.81 6.62 20.81
N GLU A 384 18.05 7.72 20.77
CA GLU A 384 17.80 8.57 21.93
C GLU A 384 16.32 8.58 22.28
N ILE A 385 15.97 8.22 23.52
CA ILE A 385 14.62 8.31 24.06
C ILE A 385 14.60 9.36 25.15
N GLN A 386 13.87 10.46 24.91
CA GLN A 386 13.81 11.60 25.81
C GLN A 386 12.55 11.58 26.69
N SER A 387 11.45 10.97 26.21
CA SER A 387 10.19 10.89 26.94
C SER A 387 9.21 9.92 26.25
N GLY A 388 8.00 9.76 26.80
CA GLY A 388 6.95 8.90 26.31
C GLY A 388 6.75 7.63 27.13
N THR A 389 5.67 6.90 26.82
CA THR A 389 5.45 5.54 27.34
C THR A 389 5.70 4.55 26.18
N ILE A 390 6.80 3.83 26.27
CA ILE A 390 7.30 3.01 25.14
C ILE A 390 7.36 1.55 25.55
N THR A 391 6.70 0.70 24.78
CA THR A 391 6.83 -0.76 24.84
C THR A 391 7.53 -1.24 23.59
N ALA A 392 8.74 -1.76 23.71
CA ALA A 392 9.55 -2.25 22.60
C ALA A 392 9.78 -3.75 22.71
N THR A 393 9.35 -4.52 21.69
CA THR A 393 9.49 -5.98 21.68
C THR A 393 10.30 -6.44 20.48
N GLY A 394 11.45 -7.04 20.76
CA GLY A 394 12.29 -7.68 19.75
C GLY A 394 11.66 -8.96 19.23
N GLY A 395 11.93 -9.27 17.98
CA GLY A 395 11.62 -10.58 17.40
C GLY A 395 12.61 -11.65 17.85
N ALA A 396 12.57 -12.83 17.27
CA ALA A 396 13.46 -13.94 17.60
C ALA A 396 14.93 -13.53 17.41
N GLY A 397 15.68 -13.41 18.50
CA GLY A 397 17.08 -12.98 18.51
C GLY A 397 17.30 -11.47 18.37
N GLY A 398 16.27 -10.65 18.26
CA GLY A 398 16.35 -9.18 18.24
C GLY A 398 16.20 -8.59 19.64
N ALA A 399 16.89 -7.50 19.93
CA ALA A 399 16.72 -6.73 21.17
C ALA A 399 15.35 -6.02 21.19
N GLY A 400 14.83 -5.72 22.39
CA GLY A 400 13.68 -4.80 22.49
C GLY A 400 14.04 -3.44 21.90
N ILE A 401 15.14 -2.85 22.39
CA ILE A 401 15.74 -1.62 21.86
C ILE A 401 17.22 -1.91 21.58
N GLY A 402 17.67 -1.79 20.33
CA GLY A 402 19.05 -1.99 19.94
C GLY A 402 19.25 -2.80 18.66
N SER A 403 20.23 -3.72 18.62
CA SER A 403 20.52 -4.47 17.41
C SER A 403 19.58 -5.66 17.20
N GLY A 404 19.44 -6.06 15.95
CA GLY A 404 18.73 -7.27 15.57
C GLY A 404 19.59 -8.53 15.68
N TYR A 405 19.03 -9.65 15.18
CA TYR A 405 19.70 -10.93 15.12
C TYR A 405 20.78 -10.98 14.03
N ALA A 406 21.94 -11.55 14.33
CA ALA A 406 22.98 -11.79 13.32
C ALA A 406 23.21 -13.28 13.11
N PHE A 407 23.01 -13.75 11.89
CA PHE A 407 23.25 -15.13 11.49
C PHE A 407 23.91 -15.19 10.12
N GLY A 408 25.19 -15.50 10.09
CA GLY A 408 25.94 -15.68 8.84
C GLY A 408 25.68 -17.06 8.24
N GLY A 409 25.74 -17.15 6.90
CA GLY A 409 25.58 -18.39 6.15
C GLY A 409 26.85 -18.75 5.38
N GLY A 410 27.66 -19.67 5.92
CA GLY A 410 28.74 -20.34 5.24
C GLY A 410 29.93 -19.44 4.85
N TYR A 411 29.80 -18.55 3.90
CA TYR A 411 30.88 -17.67 3.42
C TYR A 411 30.60 -16.18 3.59
N THR A 412 29.48 -15.81 4.20
CA THR A 412 29.07 -14.41 4.38
C THR A 412 29.00 -14.06 5.85
N VAL A 413 29.78 -13.04 6.25
CA VAL A 413 29.69 -12.43 7.56
C VAL A 413 28.38 -11.63 7.65
N SER A 414 27.61 -11.86 8.70
CA SER A 414 26.35 -11.20 8.96
C SER A 414 26.53 -10.21 10.12
N ILE A 415 26.20 -8.95 9.89
CA ILE A 415 26.48 -7.85 10.82
C ILE A 415 25.18 -7.16 11.23
N SER A 416 24.96 -7.02 12.54
CA SER A 416 23.88 -6.22 13.13
C SER A 416 24.46 -5.45 14.33
N ILE A 417 24.98 -4.27 14.05
CA ILE A 417 25.58 -3.37 15.06
C ILE A 417 24.61 -2.21 15.30
N CYS A 418 24.38 -1.85 16.55
CA CYS A 418 23.67 -0.66 16.95
C CYS A 418 24.64 0.40 17.47
N GLY A 419 24.38 1.67 17.20
CA GLY A 419 25.06 2.81 17.80
C GLY A 419 24.80 2.93 19.29
N ASP A 420 24.98 4.12 19.84
CA ASP A 420 24.70 4.39 21.24
C ASP A 420 23.20 4.43 21.54
N ILE A 421 22.81 3.87 22.68
CA ILE A 421 21.43 3.89 23.19
C ILE A 421 21.41 4.80 24.42
N THR A 422 20.69 5.93 24.30
CA THR A 422 20.58 6.92 25.38
C THR A 422 19.12 7.08 25.79
N ILE A 423 18.80 6.87 27.06
CA ILE A 423 17.43 7.03 27.59
C ILE A 423 17.50 8.08 28.70
N THR A 424 16.92 9.25 28.45
CA THR A 424 16.97 10.39 29.36
C THR A 424 15.66 10.67 30.09
N GLY A 425 14.56 10.03 29.64
CA GLY A 425 13.24 10.21 30.26
C GLY A 425 12.24 9.16 29.79
N GLY A 426 11.01 9.24 30.30
CA GLY A 426 9.88 8.39 29.92
C GLY A 426 9.73 7.12 30.77
N THR A 427 8.72 6.33 30.39
CA THR A 427 8.41 4.99 30.93
C THR A 427 8.67 3.97 29.84
N ILE A 428 9.65 3.11 30.03
CA ILE A 428 10.16 2.20 29.00
C ILE A 428 10.00 0.75 29.46
N GLU A 429 9.35 -0.05 28.61
CA GLU A 429 9.31 -1.51 28.71
C GLU A 429 9.98 -2.11 27.47
N ALA A 430 11.11 -2.79 27.64
CA ALA A 430 11.87 -3.36 26.55
C ALA A 430 12.07 -4.86 26.75
N THR A 431 11.59 -5.67 25.82
CA THR A 431 11.68 -7.13 25.88
C THR A 431 12.47 -7.66 24.68
N GLY A 432 13.55 -8.38 24.96
CA GLY A 432 14.36 -9.06 23.95
C GLY A 432 13.75 -10.40 23.54
N GLY A 433 13.98 -10.81 22.29
CA GLY A 433 13.73 -12.17 21.83
C GLY A 433 14.77 -13.16 22.34
N ASN A 434 14.60 -14.46 22.03
CA ASN A 434 15.51 -15.52 22.50
C ASN A 434 16.98 -15.17 22.23
N GLY A 435 17.80 -15.22 23.26
CA GLY A 435 19.21 -14.86 23.20
C GLY A 435 19.52 -13.36 23.18
N ALA A 436 18.52 -12.49 23.12
CA ALA A 436 18.72 -11.04 23.00
C ALA A 436 18.47 -10.30 24.32
N ALA A 437 19.15 -9.18 24.52
CA ALA A 437 18.90 -8.27 25.62
C ALA A 437 17.56 -7.54 25.46
N GLY A 438 16.95 -7.09 26.55
CA GLY A 438 15.85 -6.13 26.51
C GLY A 438 16.28 -4.81 25.88
N ILE A 439 17.40 -4.25 26.37
CA ILE A 439 18.06 -3.06 25.84
C ILE A 439 19.52 -3.40 25.55
N GLY A 440 19.95 -3.28 24.31
CA GLY A 440 21.34 -3.52 23.92
C GLY A 440 21.48 -4.37 22.66
N SER A 441 22.32 -5.42 22.70
CA SER A 441 22.52 -6.22 21.51
C SER A 441 21.57 -7.42 21.40
N GLY A 442 21.29 -7.78 20.17
CA GLY A 442 20.59 -8.99 19.80
C GLY A 442 21.46 -10.25 20.00
N TYR A 443 20.95 -11.39 19.52
CA TYR A 443 21.63 -12.68 19.56
C TYR A 443 22.55 -12.88 18.35
N ARG A 444 23.75 -13.40 18.60
CA ARG A 444 24.65 -13.89 17.57
C ARG A 444 24.42 -15.39 17.35
N GLY A 445 23.73 -15.75 16.29
CA GLY A 445 23.27 -17.12 16.07
C GLY A 445 24.33 -18.12 15.65
N ASN A 446 25.51 -17.67 15.19
CA ASN A 446 26.65 -18.53 14.82
C ASN A 446 27.97 -17.75 14.76
N SER A 447 29.10 -18.46 14.51
CA SER A 447 30.45 -17.86 14.44
C SER A 447 30.62 -16.80 13.35
N ASP A 448 29.81 -16.83 12.30
CA ASP A 448 29.88 -15.90 11.16
C ASP A 448 28.99 -14.66 11.36
N GLY A 449 28.28 -14.58 12.49
CA GLY A 449 27.52 -13.41 12.90
C GLY A 449 28.38 -12.44 13.72
N ILE A 450 28.05 -11.16 13.64
CA ILE A 450 28.54 -10.11 14.54
C ILE A 450 27.34 -9.31 14.99
N THR A 451 27.11 -9.25 16.30
CA THR A 451 26.09 -8.37 16.86
C THR A 451 26.62 -7.65 18.08
N SER A 452 26.36 -6.35 18.15
CA SER A 452 26.84 -5.49 19.24
C SER A 452 25.98 -4.24 19.38
N CYS A 453 26.18 -3.52 20.48
CA CYS A 453 25.80 -2.11 20.63
C CYS A 453 27.04 -1.32 21.13
N SER A 454 27.11 -0.03 20.73
CA SER A 454 28.26 0.82 21.08
C SER A 454 28.28 1.16 22.56
N GLY A 455 27.21 1.68 23.12
CA GLY A 455 27.07 1.95 24.53
C GLY A 455 25.63 2.13 24.97
N ILE A 456 25.38 2.07 26.27
CA ILE A 456 24.02 2.27 26.82
C ILE A 456 24.13 3.26 27.98
N THR A 457 23.36 4.33 27.94
CA THR A 457 23.25 5.32 28.99
C THR A 457 21.79 5.52 29.39
N ILE A 458 21.45 5.22 30.65
CA ILE A 458 20.13 5.50 31.22
C ILE A 458 20.35 6.49 32.36
N THR A 459 19.75 7.68 32.25
CA THR A 459 19.92 8.75 33.23
C THR A 459 18.88 8.69 34.34
N ASP A 460 19.08 9.46 35.41
CA ASP A 460 18.13 9.60 36.53
C ASP A 460 16.82 10.34 36.13
N GLY A 461 16.75 10.91 34.90
CA GLY A 461 15.58 11.60 34.40
C GLY A 461 14.44 10.66 33.94
N VAL A 462 14.67 9.35 33.92
CA VAL A 462 13.64 8.38 33.53
C VAL A 462 12.57 8.23 34.64
N THR A 463 11.30 8.06 34.21
CA THR A 463 10.23 7.67 35.15
C THR A 463 10.41 6.22 35.58
N SER A 464 10.59 5.32 34.63
CA SER A 464 10.99 3.92 34.87
C SER A 464 11.51 3.27 33.59
N VAL A 465 12.44 2.34 33.76
CA VAL A 465 12.90 1.44 32.70
C VAL A 465 12.76 0.02 33.21
N THR A 466 12.01 -0.80 32.50
CA THR A 466 11.87 -2.24 32.71
C THR A 466 12.45 -2.96 31.51
N ALA A 467 13.59 -3.61 31.70
CA ALA A 467 14.23 -4.40 30.65
C ALA A 467 14.11 -5.89 30.96
N THR A 468 13.60 -6.66 30.01
CA THR A 468 13.43 -8.12 30.12
C THR A 468 14.24 -8.78 29.01
N LYS A 469 15.20 -9.60 29.39
CA LYS A 469 15.98 -10.39 28.45
C LYS A 469 15.18 -11.58 27.93
N GLY A 470 15.47 -11.99 26.71
CA GLY A 470 14.98 -13.25 26.16
C GLY A 470 15.66 -14.49 26.78
N ASP A 471 15.04 -15.63 26.58
CA ASP A 471 15.59 -16.91 27.05
C ASP A 471 17.01 -17.14 26.50
N GLY A 472 17.96 -17.49 27.39
CA GLY A 472 19.34 -17.70 27.01
C GLY A 472 20.22 -16.44 26.90
N ALA A 473 19.64 -15.25 26.99
CA ALA A 473 20.43 -14.03 27.00
C ALA A 473 21.15 -13.82 28.37
N PRO A 474 22.40 -13.35 28.39
CA PRO A 474 23.11 -13.09 29.63
C PRO A 474 22.56 -11.86 30.37
N ASN A 475 22.22 -10.78 29.70
CA ASN A 475 21.84 -9.52 30.32
C ASN A 475 20.46 -9.02 29.87
N SER A 476 19.75 -8.36 30.78
CA SER A 476 18.53 -7.58 30.42
C SER A 476 18.91 -6.23 29.80
N ILE A 477 20.02 -5.62 30.28
CA ILE A 477 20.62 -4.43 29.67
C ILE A 477 22.09 -4.75 29.38
N GLY A 478 22.50 -4.62 28.11
CA GLY A 478 23.86 -4.90 27.66
C GLY A 478 23.94 -5.90 26.51
N ALA A 479 24.89 -6.83 26.60
CA ALA A 479 25.09 -7.83 25.56
C ALA A 479 24.03 -8.93 25.61
N GLY A 480 23.58 -9.36 24.44
CA GLY A 480 22.85 -10.61 24.20
C GLY A 480 23.79 -11.83 24.17
N ALA A 481 23.27 -13.03 23.89
CA ALA A 481 24.06 -14.25 23.82
C ALA A 481 25.07 -14.21 22.65
N ASP A 482 26.31 -14.57 22.97
CA ASP A 482 27.47 -14.56 22.05
C ASP A 482 27.71 -13.18 21.37
N ALA A 483 27.19 -12.11 21.95
CA ALA A 483 27.26 -10.75 21.46
C ALA A 483 28.14 -9.86 22.34
N SER A 484 28.37 -8.62 21.94
CA SER A 484 29.11 -7.63 22.70
C SER A 484 28.31 -6.35 22.94
N CYS A 485 28.73 -5.58 23.90
CA CYS A 485 28.21 -4.25 24.18
C CYS A 485 29.35 -3.39 24.68
N GLY A 486 29.34 -2.10 24.36
CA GLY A 486 30.20 -1.11 24.97
C GLY A 486 29.78 -0.79 26.40
N THR A 487 30.16 0.36 26.89
CA THR A 487 29.90 0.77 28.29
C THR A 487 28.40 0.82 28.60
N VAL A 488 28.02 0.31 29.78
CA VAL A 488 26.65 0.39 30.31
C VAL A 488 26.63 1.26 31.56
N THR A 489 25.98 2.41 31.47
CA THR A 489 25.85 3.38 32.57
C THR A 489 24.37 3.56 32.91
N ILE A 490 24.01 3.38 34.19
CA ILE A 490 22.64 3.54 34.68
C ILE A 490 22.67 4.43 35.93
N GLY A 491 21.91 5.54 35.93
CA GLY A 491 21.88 6.48 37.03
C GLY A 491 23.29 7.05 37.38
N GLY A 492 24.07 7.34 36.36
CA GLY A 492 25.45 7.81 36.52
C GLY A 492 26.47 6.75 37.00
N THR A 493 26.03 5.52 37.27
CA THR A 493 26.89 4.42 37.68
C THR A 493 27.25 3.53 36.50
N VAL A 494 28.53 3.26 36.29
CA VAL A 494 29.02 2.31 35.29
C VAL A 494 28.91 0.89 35.84
N TYR A 495 28.14 0.02 35.19
CA TYR A 495 27.99 -1.40 35.54
C TYR A 495 28.76 -2.35 34.62
N TRP A 496 29.11 -1.90 33.44
CA TRP A 496 29.96 -2.57 32.45
C TRP A 496 30.81 -1.52 31.74
N ASP A 497 32.14 -1.68 31.70
CA ASP A 497 33.05 -0.68 31.11
C ASP A 497 33.47 -0.98 29.67
N GLY A 498 32.87 -2.00 29.06
CA GLY A 498 33.19 -2.51 27.71
C GLY A 498 34.08 -3.77 27.76
N SER A 499 34.65 -4.11 28.92
CA SER A 499 35.50 -5.29 29.10
C SER A 499 35.16 -6.09 30.36
N ASP A 500 34.88 -5.40 31.48
CA ASP A 500 34.63 -6.03 32.77
C ASP A 500 33.40 -5.45 33.48
N TYR A 501 32.76 -6.29 34.34
CA TYR A 501 31.67 -5.83 35.19
C TYR A 501 32.21 -4.94 36.30
N GLN A 502 31.51 -3.84 36.54
CA GLN A 502 31.81 -2.85 37.55
C GLN A 502 30.64 -2.73 38.54
N ASN A 503 30.86 -2.27 39.75
CA ASN A 503 29.84 -1.88 40.73
C ASN A 503 28.71 -2.91 40.94
N GLY A 504 29.01 -4.22 40.89
CA GLY A 504 28.02 -5.31 41.01
C GLY A 504 27.20 -5.56 39.73
N GLY A 505 27.69 -5.11 38.59
CA GLY A 505 27.05 -5.29 37.30
C GLY A 505 26.85 -6.75 36.89
N ASP A 506 27.71 -7.65 37.39
CA ASP A 506 27.62 -9.10 37.18
C ASP A 506 26.34 -9.75 37.76
N THR A 507 25.73 -9.11 38.74
CA THR A 507 24.45 -9.54 39.34
C THR A 507 23.29 -8.65 38.93
N TYR A 508 23.53 -7.36 38.71
CA TYR A 508 22.52 -6.37 38.40
C TYR A 508 22.01 -6.47 36.93
N LEU A 509 22.94 -6.44 35.96
CA LEU A 509 22.57 -6.46 34.53
C LEU A 509 21.85 -7.75 34.08
N PRO A 510 22.18 -8.95 34.64
CA PRO A 510 21.44 -10.18 34.33
C PRO A 510 20.05 -10.29 34.96
N THR A 511 19.70 -9.43 35.93
CA THR A 511 18.35 -9.46 36.56
C THR A 511 17.25 -9.31 35.49
N SER A 512 16.21 -10.15 35.58
CA SER A 512 15.13 -10.12 34.58
C SER A 512 13.75 -10.32 35.24
N PRO A 513 12.83 -9.36 35.14
CA PRO A 513 13.08 -8.02 34.57
C PRO A 513 14.05 -7.18 35.43
N LEU A 514 14.89 -6.39 34.77
CA LEU A 514 15.66 -5.35 35.43
C LEU A 514 14.81 -4.09 35.46
N VAL A 515 14.60 -3.51 36.64
CA VAL A 515 13.79 -2.29 36.84
C VAL A 515 14.68 -1.18 37.39
N TYR A 516 14.62 -0.01 36.73
CA TYR A 516 15.30 1.20 37.16
C TYR A 516 14.39 2.43 37.06
N PRO A 517 14.36 3.35 38.02
CA PRO A 517 14.94 3.19 39.35
C PRO A 517 14.31 2.01 40.11
N ALA A 518 15.06 1.39 40.99
CA ALA A 518 14.53 0.29 41.79
C ALA A 518 13.30 0.78 42.58
N VAL A 519 12.22 0.02 42.52
CA VAL A 519 11.05 0.29 43.35
C VAL A 519 11.46 0.08 44.82
N PRO A 520 11.21 1.09 45.70
CA PRO A 520 11.61 1.01 47.12
C PRO A 520 10.99 -0.18 47.84
#